data_3ad70b6d505067b38687427c23982e31
#
_entry.id   3ad70b6d505067b38687427c23982e31
#
_cell.length_a   1.000
_cell.length_b   1.000
_cell.length_c   1.000
_cell.angle_alpha   90.00
_cell.angle_beta   90.00
_cell.angle_gamma   90.00
#
_symmetry.space_group_name_H-M   'P 1'
#
loop_
_entity.id
_entity.type
_entity.pdbx_description
1 polymer ?
#
loop_
_entity_poly.entity_id
_entity_poly.type
_entity_poly.pdbx_seq_one_letter_code
_entity_poly.pdbx_strand_id
1 'polypeptide(L)'
;MKIHQSVLLKEVVDNIIMNKSGIYIDGTVGFGGHAKAILSKLNNKGKLIGIDLDPYALEYTKNSLSKFPKKSYSLYKGNFSEFPNIINQIGIAKVDGLVVDLGISSYQIDSGHRGFSYRYNGKLDMRFDVNNNFSAKDLLNSFDENELSYVIKNFGEEKKHHKIAKS
;
A
#
# COMPACT_ATOMS: atom_id res chain seq x y z
N MET A 1 4.20 -9.95 17.53
CA MET A 1 3.89 -9.63 16.12
C MET A 1 5.23 -9.49 15.38
N LYS A 2 5.53 -10.35 14.41
CA LYS A 2 6.75 -10.18 13.59
C LYS A 2 6.57 -8.89 12.80
N ILE A 3 7.45 -7.93 12.99
CA ILE A 3 7.46 -6.66 12.25
C ILE A 3 7.74 -7.01 10.79
N HIS A 4 6.87 -6.59 9.91
CA HIS A 4 7.05 -6.74 8.46
C HIS A 4 8.39 -6.10 8.06
N GLN A 5 9.25 -6.88 7.43
CA GLN A 5 10.50 -6.38 6.87
C GLN A 5 10.23 -5.99 5.42
N SER A 6 10.36 -4.70 5.11
CA SER A 6 10.17 -4.20 3.75
C SER A 6 11.16 -4.85 2.79
N VAL A 7 10.67 -5.23 1.60
CA VAL A 7 11.47 -5.88 0.57
C VAL A 7 12.54 -4.94 0.04
N LEU A 8 13.78 -5.43 -0.13
CA LEU A 8 14.90 -4.70 -0.71
C LEU A 8 15.13 -3.30 -0.11
N LEU A 9 14.85 -3.16 1.22
CA LEU A 9 14.81 -1.86 1.91
C LEU A 9 16.07 -1.01 1.68
N LYS A 10 17.24 -1.64 1.81
CA LYS A 10 18.52 -0.96 1.67
C LYS A 10 18.75 -0.54 0.22
N GLU A 11 18.54 -1.46 -0.71
CA GLU A 11 18.73 -1.26 -2.15
C GLU A 11 17.81 -0.16 -2.67
N VAL A 12 16.53 -0.17 -2.29
CA VAL A 12 15.56 0.87 -2.67
C VAL A 12 16.02 2.23 -2.18
N VAL A 13 16.35 2.36 -0.90
CA VAL A 13 16.72 3.64 -0.30
C VAL A 13 18.05 4.16 -0.84
N ASP A 14 19.06 3.30 -1.01
CA ASP A 14 20.37 3.70 -1.52
C ASP A 14 20.32 4.13 -3.00
N ASN A 15 19.37 3.60 -3.79
CA ASN A 15 19.21 3.97 -5.20
C ASN A 15 18.27 5.15 -5.43
N ILE A 16 17.27 5.37 -4.57
CA ILE A 16 16.31 6.45 -4.78
C ILE A 16 16.79 7.80 -4.19
N ILE A 17 17.55 7.78 -3.07
CA ILE A 17 17.92 9.01 -2.38
C ILE A 17 19.18 9.64 -3.00
N MET A 18 18.98 10.41 -4.06
CA MET A 18 20.03 11.19 -4.72
C MET A 18 20.19 12.59 -4.10
N ASN A 19 19.12 13.14 -3.53
CA ASN A 19 19.10 14.47 -2.92
C ASN A 19 18.55 14.39 -1.49
N LYS A 20 19.41 14.54 -0.48
CA LYS A 20 18.97 14.48 0.93
C LYS A 20 18.04 15.64 1.35
N SER A 21 17.95 16.70 0.56
CA SER A 21 17.03 17.83 0.74
C SER A 21 15.76 17.69 -0.12
N GLY A 22 15.64 16.60 -0.87
CA GLY A 22 14.57 16.34 -1.84
C GLY A 22 13.24 15.95 -1.22
N ILE A 23 12.25 15.84 -2.10
CA ILE A 23 10.90 15.40 -1.76
C ILE A 23 10.68 14.01 -2.35
N TYR A 24 10.31 13.07 -1.50
CA TYR A 24 10.10 11.68 -1.87
C TYR A 24 8.68 11.25 -1.56
N ILE A 25 8.15 10.34 -2.39
CA ILE A 25 6.83 9.73 -2.20
C ILE A 25 7.02 8.24 -1.90
N ASP A 26 6.35 7.76 -0.87
CA ASP A 26 6.09 6.34 -0.63
C ASP A 26 4.60 6.11 -0.91
N GLY A 27 4.29 5.57 -2.10
CA GLY A 27 2.92 5.43 -2.61
C GLY A 27 2.17 4.24 -2.02
N THR A 28 2.87 3.40 -1.25
CA THR A 28 2.34 2.22 -0.54
C THR A 28 2.99 2.15 0.84
N VAL A 29 2.76 3.20 1.64
CA VAL A 29 3.54 3.42 2.87
C VAL A 29 3.41 2.28 3.88
N GLY A 30 2.29 1.53 3.88
CA GLY A 30 2.06 0.37 4.71
C GLY A 30 2.39 0.64 6.19
N PHE A 31 3.24 -0.19 6.77
CA PHE A 31 3.72 -0.04 8.16
C PHE A 31 4.95 0.87 8.31
N GLY A 32 5.30 1.60 7.25
CA GLY A 32 6.32 2.65 7.27
C GLY A 32 7.77 2.17 7.24
N GLY A 33 8.04 0.98 6.71
CA GLY A 33 9.39 0.46 6.61
C GLY A 33 10.27 1.31 5.69
N HIS A 34 9.87 1.47 4.42
CA HIS A 34 10.54 2.35 3.47
C HIS A 34 10.51 3.81 3.94
N ALA A 35 9.35 4.28 4.42
CA ALA A 35 9.19 5.64 4.95
C ALA A 35 10.22 5.98 6.04
N LYS A 36 10.43 5.10 7.02
CA LYS A 36 11.46 5.29 8.07
C LYS A 36 12.87 5.36 7.50
N ALA A 37 13.18 4.45 6.59
CA ALA A 37 14.51 4.37 6.00
C ALA A 37 14.81 5.60 5.14
N ILE A 38 13.85 6.07 4.34
CA ILE A 38 13.92 7.32 3.58
C ILE A 38 14.16 8.50 4.53
N LEU A 39 13.29 8.69 5.53
CA LEU A 39 13.43 9.79 6.50
C LEU A 39 14.76 9.78 7.25
N SER A 40 15.30 8.60 7.53
CA SER A 40 16.60 8.48 8.20
C SER A 40 17.80 8.94 7.33
N LYS A 41 17.63 8.98 6.02
CA LYS A 41 18.65 9.45 5.07
C LYS A 41 18.49 10.93 4.71
N LEU A 42 17.27 11.48 4.85
CA LEU A 42 17.00 12.89 4.55
C LEU A 42 17.59 13.82 5.61
N ASN A 43 17.91 15.04 5.20
CA ASN A 43 18.26 16.11 6.11
C ASN A 43 17.01 16.94 6.53
N ASN A 44 17.22 18.03 7.28
CA ASN A 44 16.15 18.85 7.83
C ASN A 44 15.30 19.63 6.79
N LYS A 45 15.71 19.63 5.51
CA LYS A 45 14.99 20.22 4.38
C LYS A 45 14.21 19.17 3.58
N GLY A 46 14.64 17.90 3.64
CA GLY A 46 14.01 16.81 2.93
C GLY A 46 12.61 16.50 3.47
N LYS A 47 11.74 16.01 2.60
CA LYS A 47 10.35 15.67 2.93
C LYS A 47 9.95 14.31 2.37
N LEU A 48 9.08 13.63 3.10
CA LEU A 48 8.42 12.41 2.67
C LEU A 48 6.91 12.64 2.60
N ILE A 49 6.30 12.13 1.53
CA ILE A 49 4.85 12.02 1.37
C ILE A 49 4.52 10.54 1.36
N GLY A 50 3.80 10.06 2.35
CA GLY A 50 3.32 8.67 2.41
C GLY A 50 1.86 8.59 2.00
N ILE A 51 1.54 7.62 1.15
CA ILE A 51 0.17 7.37 0.67
C ILE A 51 -0.17 5.91 0.94
N ASP A 52 -1.38 5.63 1.41
CA ASP A 52 -1.91 4.27 1.51
C ASP A 52 -3.44 4.29 1.45
N LEU A 53 -4.02 3.21 0.94
CA LEU A 53 -5.47 2.97 0.94
C LEU A 53 -5.98 2.51 2.31
N ASP A 54 -5.13 1.81 3.07
CA ASP A 54 -5.50 1.19 4.34
C ASP A 54 -5.36 2.20 5.49
N PRO A 55 -6.48 2.67 6.08
CA PRO A 55 -6.43 3.62 7.18
C PRO A 55 -5.71 3.06 8.42
N TYR A 56 -5.74 1.74 8.61
CA TYR A 56 -5.02 1.09 9.72
C TYR A 56 -3.50 1.19 9.53
N ALA A 57 -3.02 0.98 8.30
CA ALA A 57 -1.61 1.13 7.96
C ALA A 57 -1.14 2.58 8.18
N LEU A 58 -1.94 3.56 7.77
CA LEU A 58 -1.63 4.99 7.99
C LEU A 58 -1.54 5.36 9.47
N GLU A 59 -2.49 4.90 10.29
CA GLU A 59 -2.47 5.16 11.74
C GLU A 59 -1.24 4.52 12.41
N TYR A 60 -0.94 3.26 12.07
CA TYR A 60 0.27 2.60 12.55
C TYR A 60 1.53 3.38 12.14
N THR A 61 1.62 3.78 10.87
CA THR A 61 2.79 4.50 10.35
C THR A 61 2.93 5.87 10.98
N LYS A 62 1.85 6.59 11.21
CA LYS A 62 1.85 7.86 11.95
C LYS A 62 2.50 7.71 13.33
N ASN A 63 2.11 6.67 14.07
CA ASN A 63 2.68 6.38 15.38
C ASN A 63 4.16 5.99 15.27
N SER A 64 4.51 5.16 14.30
CA SER A 64 5.86 4.67 14.09
C SER A 64 6.85 5.74 13.62
N LEU A 65 6.38 6.79 12.96
CA LEU A 65 7.16 7.95 12.51
C LEU A 65 7.19 9.09 13.53
N SER A 66 6.57 8.95 14.69
CA SER A 66 6.46 10.01 15.72
C SER A 66 7.79 10.58 16.20
N LYS A 67 8.88 9.81 16.10
CA LYS A 67 10.25 10.24 16.41
C LYS A 67 10.88 11.19 15.38
N PHE A 68 10.32 11.28 14.18
CA PHE A 68 10.79 12.21 13.15
C PHE A 68 10.08 13.56 13.29
N PRO A 69 10.71 14.68 12.89
CA PRO A 69 10.07 16.00 12.93
C PRO A 69 8.77 16.00 12.11
N LYS A 70 7.67 16.47 12.68
CA LYS A 70 6.35 16.50 12.00
C LYS A 70 6.37 17.23 10.64
N LYS A 71 7.26 18.21 10.47
CA LYS A 71 7.43 18.94 9.21
C LYS A 71 8.13 18.15 8.10
N SER A 72 8.79 17.02 8.44
CA SER A 72 9.55 16.20 7.48
C SER A 72 8.71 15.17 6.76
N TYR A 73 7.45 14.93 7.17
CA TYR A 73 6.58 13.98 6.49
C TYR A 73 5.11 14.39 6.55
N SER A 74 4.34 13.89 5.58
CA SER A 74 2.88 13.98 5.55
C SER A 74 2.32 12.63 5.09
N LEU A 75 1.17 12.24 5.64
CA LEU A 75 0.49 10.98 5.31
C LEU A 75 -0.89 11.27 4.73
N TYR A 76 -1.23 10.62 3.63
CA TYR A 76 -2.49 10.80 2.92
C TYR A 76 -3.16 9.44 2.68
N LYS A 77 -4.48 9.40 2.92
CA LYS A 77 -5.30 8.28 2.49
C LYS A 77 -5.63 8.44 1.00
N GLY A 78 -5.30 7.45 0.19
CA GLY A 78 -5.59 7.45 -1.24
C GLY A 78 -4.88 6.35 -1.98
N ASN A 79 -5.20 6.22 -3.25
CA ASN A 79 -4.47 5.35 -4.16
C ASN A 79 -3.15 6.03 -4.57
N PHE A 80 -2.08 5.25 -4.71
CA PHE A 80 -0.80 5.80 -5.19
C PHE A 80 -0.92 6.49 -6.56
N SER A 81 -1.86 6.06 -7.43
CA SER A 81 -2.12 6.72 -8.71
C SER A 81 -2.61 8.17 -8.57
N GLU A 82 -3.10 8.54 -7.39
CA GLU A 82 -3.58 9.90 -7.09
C GLU A 82 -2.47 10.87 -6.66
N PHE A 83 -1.21 10.39 -6.59
CA PHE A 83 -0.11 11.24 -6.13
C PHE A 83 0.01 12.56 -6.90
N PRO A 84 -0.26 12.67 -8.23
CA PRO A 84 -0.18 13.94 -8.92
C PRO A 84 -1.17 14.98 -8.36
N ASN A 85 -2.37 14.54 -8.01
CA ASN A 85 -3.39 15.41 -7.41
C ASN A 85 -2.98 15.83 -5.99
N ILE A 86 -2.44 14.90 -5.20
CA ILE A 86 -1.98 15.17 -3.83
C ILE A 86 -0.86 16.21 -3.84
N ILE A 87 0.18 16.04 -4.68
CA ILE A 87 1.29 16.99 -4.74
C ILE A 87 0.85 18.37 -5.24
N ASN A 88 -0.08 18.43 -6.20
CA ASN A 88 -0.66 19.69 -6.66
C ASN A 88 -1.40 20.43 -5.55
N GLN A 89 -2.25 19.74 -4.78
CA GLN A 89 -3.01 20.33 -3.67
C GLN A 89 -2.12 20.94 -2.59
N ILE A 90 -0.95 20.35 -2.36
CA ILE A 90 0.01 20.84 -1.35
C ILE A 90 1.07 21.78 -1.93
N GLY A 91 0.90 22.19 -3.19
CA GLY A 91 1.78 23.17 -3.83
C GLY A 91 3.18 22.65 -4.17
N ILE A 92 3.35 21.34 -4.37
CA ILE A 92 4.62 20.72 -4.75
C ILE A 92 4.64 20.53 -6.26
N ALA A 93 5.57 21.23 -6.93
CA ALA A 93 5.71 21.16 -8.37
C ALA A 93 6.59 19.99 -8.86
N LYS A 94 7.47 19.44 -7.99
CA LYS A 94 8.45 18.42 -8.36
C LYS A 94 8.78 17.52 -7.19
N VAL A 95 8.93 16.22 -7.46
CA VAL A 95 9.43 15.22 -6.52
C VAL A 95 10.74 14.63 -7.03
N ASP A 96 11.62 14.21 -6.12
CA ASP A 96 12.94 13.67 -6.42
C ASP A 96 12.91 12.14 -6.57
N GLY A 97 11.87 11.48 -6.04
CA GLY A 97 11.68 10.04 -6.20
C GLY A 97 10.33 9.54 -5.71
N LEU A 98 9.93 8.38 -6.24
CA LEU A 98 8.72 7.65 -5.90
C LEU A 98 9.04 6.19 -5.65
N VAL A 99 8.55 5.64 -4.55
CA VAL A 99 8.55 4.20 -4.26
C VAL A 99 7.11 3.71 -4.29
N VAL A 100 6.89 2.58 -4.96
CA VAL A 100 5.63 1.85 -4.94
C VAL A 100 5.97 0.37 -4.76
N ASP A 101 5.62 -0.21 -3.61
CA ASP A 101 5.78 -1.63 -3.28
C ASP A 101 4.43 -2.32 -3.42
N LEU A 102 4.17 -2.87 -4.63
CA LEU A 102 2.87 -3.44 -4.96
C LEU A 102 2.73 -4.83 -4.35
N GLY A 103 1.70 -5.01 -3.55
CA GLY A 103 1.39 -6.30 -2.91
C GLY A 103 0.54 -6.15 -1.66
N ILE A 104 0.33 -7.28 -0.99
CA ILE A 104 -0.37 -7.35 0.30
C ILE A 104 0.64 -7.37 1.44
N SER A 105 0.32 -6.69 2.54
CA SER A 105 1.19 -6.67 3.72
C SER A 105 1.07 -7.97 4.53
N SER A 106 2.13 -8.33 5.26
CA SER A 106 2.08 -9.46 6.21
C SER A 106 0.94 -9.31 7.22
N TYR A 107 0.63 -8.09 7.65
CA TYR A 107 -0.52 -7.83 8.52
C TYR A 107 -1.83 -8.23 7.87
N GLN A 108 -2.04 -7.89 6.60
CA GLN A 108 -3.26 -8.27 5.88
C GLN A 108 -3.38 -9.79 5.73
N ILE A 109 -2.27 -10.49 5.50
CA ILE A 109 -2.23 -11.97 5.43
C ILE A 109 -2.53 -12.58 6.81
N ASP A 110 -1.90 -12.06 7.87
CA ASP A 110 -1.99 -12.64 9.22
C ASP A 110 -3.27 -12.24 9.97
N SER A 111 -4.02 -11.26 9.44
CA SER A 111 -5.29 -10.79 10.00
C SER A 111 -6.46 -11.51 9.37
N GLY A 112 -6.93 -12.59 9.99
CA GLY A 112 -8.00 -13.44 9.44
C GLY A 112 -9.28 -12.68 9.03
N HIS A 113 -9.64 -11.62 9.76
CA HIS A 113 -10.81 -10.79 9.43
C HIS A 113 -10.66 -9.97 8.12
N ARG A 114 -9.43 -9.83 7.60
CA ARG A 114 -9.16 -9.12 6.34
C ARG A 114 -9.40 -10.00 5.10
N GLY A 115 -9.49 -11.32 5.25
CA GLY A 115 -9.85 -12.25 4.19
C GLY A 115 -8.77 -12.52 3.12
N PHE A 116 -7.53 -12.10 3.34
CA PHE A 116 -6.41 -12.32 2.39
C PHE A 116 -5.73 -13.69 2.53
N SER A 117 -6.09 -14.48 3.55
CA SER A 117 -5.44 -15.76 3.80
C SER A 117 -6.45 -16.87 4.03
N TYR A 118 -6.24 -18.00 3.38
CA TYR A 118 -6.99 -19.24 3.60
C TYR A 118 -6.62 -19.98 4.91
N ARG A 119 -5.58 -19.51 5.62
CA ARG A 119 -5.13 -20.10 6.90
C ARG A 119 -6.08 -19.82 8.06
N TYR A 120 -6.91 -18.81 7.91
CA TYR A 120 -7.80 -18.33 8.97
C TYR A 120 -9.25 -18.40 8.51
N ASN A 121 -10.13 -18.82 9.41
CA ASN A 121 -11.57 -18.65 9.19
C ASN A 121 -11.92 -17.16 9.31
N GLY A 122 -12.50 -16.60 8.26
CA GLY A 122 -12.87 -15.20 8.21
C GLY A 122 -13.81 -14.90 7.06
N LYS A 123 -14.32 -13.68 7.03
CA LYS A 123 -15.10 -13.19 5.89
C LYS A 123 -14.17 -13.04 4.68
N LEU A 124 -14.67 -13.35 3.50
CA LEU A 124 -13.99 -13.10 2.24
C LEU A 124 -14.10 -11.61 1.89
N ASP A 125 -13.28 -10.79 2.57
CA ASP A 125 -13.28 -9.35 2.46
C ASP A 125 -12.35 -8.86 1.35
N MET A 126 -11.03 -9.02 1.55
CA MET A 126 -9.93 -8.67 0.63
C MET A 126 -9.87 -7.19 0.21
N ARG A 127 -10.55 -6.28 0.91
CA ARG A 127 -10.48 -4.85 0.62
C ARG A 127 -9.19 -4.25 1.19
N PHE A 128 -8.45 -3.49 0.40
CA PHE A 128 -7.39 -2.62 0.92
C PHE A 128 -7.98 -1.45 1.71
N ASP A 129 -8.91 -0.71 1.11
CA ASP A 129 -9.71 0.28 1.82
C ASP A 129 -10.96 -0.37 2.42
N VAL A 130 -10.95 -0.57 3.73
CA VAL A 130 -12.07 -1.14 4.48
C VAL A 130 -13.36 -0.29 4.43
N ASN A 131 -13.25 0.97 4.02
CA ASN A 131 -14.42 1.84 3.82
C ASN A 131 -15.04 1.70 2.42
N ASN A 132 -14.42 0.94 1.52
CA ASN A 132 -15.05 0.57 0.26
C ASN A 132 -16.25 -0.34 0.54
N ASN A 133 -17.36 -0.16 -0.17
CA ASN A 133 -18.58 -0.96 0.02
C ASN A 133 -18.58 -2.28 -0.77
N PHE A 134 -17.54 -2.56 -1.57
CA PHE A 134 -17.48 -3.74 -2.45
C PHE A 134 -16.31 -4.64 -2.04
N SER A 135 -16.64 -5.79 -1.47
CA SER A 135 -15.70 -6.81 -1.02
C SER A 135 -15.54 -7.95 -2.04
N ALA A 136 -14.55 -8.82 -1.83
CA ALA A 136 -14.41 -10.04 -2.64
C ALA A 136 -15.64 -10.95 -2.53
N LYS A 137 -16.33 -11.00 -1.37
CA LYS A 137 -17.60 -11.70 -1.23
C LYS A 137 -18.68 -11.12 -2.14
N ASP A 138 -18.77 -9.78 -2.21
CA ASP A 138 -19.76 -9.11 -3.04
C ASP A 138 -19.48 -9.38 -4.52
N LEU A 139 -18.21 -9.37 -4.93
CA LEU A 139 -17.79 -9.74 -6.27
C LEU A 139 -18.26 -11.15 -6.64
N LEU A 140 -17.99 -12.16 -5.78
CA LEU A 140 -18.37 -13.53 -6.04
C LEU A 140 -19.89 -13.74 -6.09
N ASN A 141 -20.67 -12.93 -5.38
CA ASN A 141 -22.13 -13.07 -5.37
C ASN A 141 -22.83 -12.24 -6.45
N SER A 142 -22.15 -11.29 -7.09
CA SER A 142 -22.75 -10.39 -8.08
C SER A 142 -22.31 -10.65 -9.51
N PHE A 143 -21.10 -11.21 -9.72
CA PHE A 143 -20.53 -11.46 -11.03
C PHE A 143 -21.07 -12.78 -11.61
N ASP A 144 -21.29 -12.81 -12.92
CA ASP A 144 -21.59 -14.03 -13.64
C ASP A 144 -20.33 -14.91 -13.88
N GLU A 145 -20.53 -16.13 -14.43
CA GLU A 145 -19.42 -17.07 -14.69
C GLU A 145 -18.35 -16.49 -15.60
N ASN A 146 -18.73 -15.70 -16.62
CA ASN A 146 -17.79 -15.11 -17.56
C ASN A 146 -16.97 -13.98 -16.91
N GLU A 147 -17.63 -13.14 -16.12
CA GLU A 147 -16.99 -12.06 -15.36
C GLU A 147 -16.02 -12.62 -14.32
N LEU A 148 -16.43 -13.65 -13.55
CA LEU A 148 -15.55 -14.33 -12.61
C LEU A 148 -14.35 -14.96 -13.31
N SER A 149 -14.62 -15.67 -14.42
CA SER A 149 -13.57 -16.27 -15.25
C SER A 149 -12.58 -15.22 -15.76
N TYR A 150 -13.07 -14.05 -16.20
CA TYR A 150 -12.23 -12.93 -16.64
C TYR A 150 -11.32 -12.43 -15.52
N VAL A 151 -11.87 -12.20 -14.33
CA VAL A 151 -11.09 -11.71 -13.17
C VAL A 151 -10.01 -12.71 -12.77
N ILE A 152 -10.37 -13.99 -12.62
CA ILE A 152 -9.45 -15.07 -12.23
C ILE A 152 -8.34 -15.26 -13.27
N LYS A 153 -8.65 -15.13 -14.56
CA LYS A 153 -7.67 -15.23 -15.64
C LYS A 153 -6.71 -14.04 -15.67
N ASN A 154 -7.26 -12.82 -15.73
CA ASN A 154 -6.47 -11.64 -16.08
C ASN A 154 -5.72 -11.04 -14.88
N PHE A 155 -6.24 -11.21 -13.68
CA PHE A 155 -5.61 -10.71 -12.45
C PHE A 155 -4.99 -11.82 -11.60
N GLY A 156 -5.50 -13.05 -11.70
CA GLY A 156 -4.96 -14.21 -10.99
C GLY A 156 -4.02 -15.07 -11.84
N GLU A 157 -3.93 -14.82 -13.15
CA GLU A 157 -3.12 -15.61 -14.12
C GLU A 157 -3.42 -17.13 -14.07
N GLU A 158 -4.61 -17.51 -13.58
CA GLU A 158 -4.99 -18.91 -13.37
C GLU A 158 -5.51 -19.54 -14.67
N LYS A 159 -4.83 -20.60 -15.11
CA LYS A 159 -5.19 -21.30 -16.37
C LYS A 159 -6.53 -22.04 -16.29
N LYS A 160 -6.95 -22.46 -15.08
CA LYS A 160 -8.20 -23.19 -14.86
C LYS A 160 -9.39 -22.28 -14.52
N HIS A 161 -9.28 -20.99 -14.86
CA HIS A 161 -10.24 -19.94 -14.52
C HIS A 161 -11.69 -20.28 -14.84
N HIS A 162 -12.00 -20.86 -16.00
CA HIS A 162 -13.35 -21.29 -16.36
C HIS A 162 -13.91 -22.37 -15.41
N LYS A 163 -13.06 -23.34 -15.06
CA LYS A 163 -13.47 -24.43 -14.15
C LYS A 163 -13.73 -23.92 -12.73
N ILE A 164 -12.94 -22.96 -12.28
CA ILE A 164 -13.10 -22.33 -10.96
C ILE A 164 -14.34 -21.43 -10.95
N ALA A 165 -14.56 -20.63 -11.99
CA ALA A 165 -15.71 -19.75 -12.07
C ALA A 165 -17.06 -20.49 -12.11
N LYS A 166 -17.05 -21.72 -12.66
CA LYS A 166 -18.23 -22.59 -12.75
C LYS A 166 -18.54 -23.33 -11.44
N SER A 167 -17.59 -23.50 -10.53
CA SER A 167 -17.77 -24.25 -9.29
C SER A 167 -18.56 -23.50 -8.22
#